data_6c82dbeb9d95eaeb640b9792a6b893cf
#
_entry.id   6c82dbeb9d95eaeb640b9792a6b893cf
#
_cell.length_a   1.000
_cell.length_b   1.000
_cell.length_c   1.000
_cell.angle_alpha   90.00
_cell.angle_beta   90.00
_cell.angle_gamma   90.00
#
_symmetry.space_group_name_H-M   'P 1'
#
loop_
_entity.id
_entity.type
_entity.pdbx_description
1 polymer ?
#
loop_
_entity_poly.entity_id
_entity_poly.type
_entity_poly.pdbx_seq_one_letter_code
_entity_poly.pdbx_strand_id
1 'polypeptide(L)'
;MDLILKNARAFGYGEAPLDVGIASGRIAALATALAADGPAIDLAGRLVAPALVETHIHLDKTCIMDRCTAEEGTVAEAVALTAAAKRAFTEEDIYARATRTLEKCIAHGTMLMRTHVEIDPGIGLKGFNAIRQLARDYAWAIDIEICAFPQEGLINNPGTDVLLAECLKNGARAIGAVPYTDSDPRGQIDRIFALAREFDVDIDMHLDLGDTPDGMQIEYVCDCTERYRYGGRVAVGHVTQLSTAPSAQFEAIARRLADVGVAVTVLPSTDLYLTGRGADHSVLRGVTHAHKLLGHGVNCSLSTNNVLNPFTPYGDASLIRMANLYANVCHVSRPAELTECFAMLTTRSARLMRRDGYGIAPGNAADLVVFDCAEARSAVAELVAPLFGLKDGRLTFTRPPATLRPQRGGNDAATIGEVLGPRPQMRS
;
A
#
# COMPACT_ATOMS: atom_id res chain seq x y z
N MET A 1 21.41 -24.71 -5.99
CA MET A 1 20.29 -23.76 -6.08
C MET A 1 19.02 -24.46 -5.66
N ASP A 2 18.18 -23.80 -4.85
CA ASP A 2 16.88 -24.35 -4.45
C ASP A 2 15.85 -24.17 -5.57
N LEU A 3 16.01 -23.10 -6.37
CA LEU A 3 15.19 -22.80 -7.54
C LEU A 3 15.97 -21.90 -8.51
N ILE A 4 15.76 -22.10 -9.82
CA ILE A 4 16.25 -21.21 -10.87
C ILE A 4 15.07 -20.74 -11.71
N LEU A 5 14.84 -19.43 -11.77
CA LEU A 5 13.91 -18.81 -12.70
C LEU A 5 14.69 -18.44 -13.96
N LYS A 6 14.49 -19.22 -15.05
CA LYS A 6 15.19 -19.05 -16.32
C LYS A 6 14.49 -18.08 -17.27
N ASN A 7 15.25 -17.44 -18.12
CA ASN A 7 14.75 -16.57 -19.17
C ASN A 7 13.80 -15.49 -18.63
N ALA A 8 14.13 -14.91 -17.45
CA ALA A 8 13.35 -13.87 -16.78
C ALA A 8 13.70 -12.48 -17.32
N ARG A 9 12.73 -11.61 -17.51
CA ARG A 9 12.96 -10.17 -17.61
C ARG A 9 12.89 -9.58 -16.21
N ALA A 10 14.04 -9.31 -15.61
CA ALA A 10 14.11 -8.82 -14.23
C ALA A 10 13.94 -7.30 -14.19
N PHE A 11 13.02 -6.83 -13.35
CA PHE A 11 12.81 -5.39 -13.13
C PHE A 11 14.09 -4.70 -12.65
N GLY A 12 14.49 -3.64 -13.37
CA GLY A 12 15.73 -2.91 -13.09
C GLY A 12 16.97 -3.40 -13.87
N TYR A 13 16.88 -4.45 -14.70
CA TYR A 13 18.01 -5.05 -15.42
C TYR A 13 17.97 -4.92 -16.95
N GLY A 14 17.14 -4.01 -17.47
CA GLY A 14 16.97 -3.81 -18.91
C GLY A 14 16.14 -4.90 -19.58
N GLU A 15 16.25 -5.03 -20.93
CA GLU A 15 15.35 -5.87 -21.71
C GLU A 15 15.87 -7.30 -21.96
N ALA A 16 17.16 -7.53 -21.78
CA ALA A 16 17.76 -8.85 -22.03
C ALA A 16 17.31 -9.85 -20.94
N PRO A 17 16.83 -11.03 -21.33
CA PRO A 17 16.50 -12.08 -20.36
C PRO A 17 17.74 -12.52 -19.57
N LEU A 18 17.53 -12.85 -18.30
CA LEU A 18 18.53 -13.42 -17.42
C LEU A 18 17.91 -14.50 -16.52
N ASP A 19 18.76 -15.32 -15.94
CA ASP A 19 18.37 -16.32 -14.96
C ASP A 19 18.53 -15.77 -13.55
N VAL A 20 17.56 -16.04 -12.68
CA VAL A 20 17.58 -15.69 -11.25
C VAL A 20 17.74 -16.97 -10.45
N GLY A 21 18.90 -17.17 -9.85
CA GLY A 21 19.19 -18.31 -8.97
C GLY A 21 18.83 -17.99 -7.52
N ILE A 22 18.08 -18.87 -6.88
CA ILE A 22 17.62 -18.75 -5.49
C ILE A 22 18.22 -19.85 -4.67
N ALA A 23 18.78 -19.53 -3.49
CA ALA A 23 19.28 -20.47 -2.52
C ALA A 23 19.07 -19.94 -1.10
N SER A 24 18.63 -20.79 -0.19
CA SER A 24 18.40 -20.46 1.22
C SER A 24 17.53 -19.21 1.43
N GLY A 25 16.47 -19.10 0.63
CA GLY A 25 15.54 -17.98 0.70
C GLY A 25 16.03 -16.65 0.11
N ARG A 26 17.21 -16.62 -0.50
CA ARG A 26 17.85 -15.42 -1.05
C ARG A 26 18.14 -15.54 -2.53
N ILE A 27 18.23 -14.41 -3.21
CA ILE A 27 18.77 -14.33 -4.57
C ILE A 27 20.28 -14.59 -4.47
N ALA A 28 20.70 -15.74 -4.98
CA ALA A 28 22.10 -16.17 -4.90
C ALA A 28 22.93 -15.69 -6.11
N ALA A 29 22.31 -15.65 -7.30
CA ALA A 29 22.99 -15.27 -8.52
C ALA A 29 22.04 -14.70 -9.57
N LEU A 30 22.58 -13.82 -10.43
CA LEU A 30 21.93 -13.28 -11.63
C LEU A 30 22.91 -13.44 -12.79
N ALA A 31 22.53 -14.11 -13.86
CA ALA A 31 23.40 -14.29 -15.04
C ALA A 31 22.56 -14.60 -16.29
N THR A 32 23.13 -14.45 -17.47
CA THR A 32 22.48 -14.80 -18.75
C THR A 32 22.27 -16.30 -18.94
N ALA A 33 23.04 -17.14 -18.24
CA ALA A 33 22.86 -18.57 -18.18
C ALA A 33 23.45 -19.11 -16.87
N LEU A 34 22.59 -19.67 -16.01
CA LEU A 34 23.03 -20.38 -14.81
C LEU A 34 23.06 -21.88 -15.07
N ALA A 35 24.10 -22.54 -14.56
CA ALA A 35 24.15 -23.99 -14.57
C ALA A 35 23.00 -24.56 -13.74
N ALA A 36 22.31 -25.57 -14.27
CA ALA A 36 21.10 -26.11 -13.65
C ALA A 36 21.49 -27.18 -12.61
N ASP A 37 21.87 -26.75 -11.40
CA ASP A 37 22.11 -27.64 -10.26
C ASP A 37 20.88 -27.74 -9.33
N GLY A 38 19.66 -27.62 -9.86
CA GLY A 38 18.42 -27.66 -9.09
C GLY A 38 17.16 -27.52 -9.93
N PRO A 39 15.98 -27.48 -9.31
CA PRO A 39 14.72 -27.24 -10.00
C PRO A 39 14.77 -25.93 -10.78
N ALA A 40 14.31 -25.95 -12.03
CA ALA A 40 14.30 -24.77 -12.89
C ALA A 40 12.93 -24.56 -13.53
N ILE A 41 12.49 -23.32 -13.61
CA ILE A 41 11.26 -22.88 -14.28
C ILE A 41 11.64 -21.93 -15.39
N ASP A 42 11.28 -22.23 -16.63
CA ASP A 42 11.45 -21.31 -17.77
C ASP A 42 10.30 -20.31 -17.78
N LEU A 43 10.61 -19.03 -17.61
CA LEU A 43 9.64 -17.96 -17.62
C LEU A 43 9.35 -17.41 -19.02
N ALA A 44 10.07 -17.86 -20.04
CA ALA A 44 9.84 -17.51 -21.44
C ALA A 44 9.75 -15.98 -21.67
N GLY A 45 10.63 -15.22 -21.02
CA GLY A 45 10.68 -13.75 -21.14
C GLY A 45 9.67 -12.99 -20.28
N ARG A 46 9.02 -13.63 -19.33
CA ARG A 46 8.09 -12.96 -18.39
C ARG A 46 8.81 -12.09 -17.38
N LEU A 47 8.10 -11.05 -16.93
CA LEU A 47 8.59 -10.12 -15.93
C LEU A 47 8.70 -10.79 -14.56
N VAL A 48 9.89 -10.74 -13.99
CA VAL A 48 10.14 -10.96 -12.56
C VAL A 48 10.36 -9.60 -11.91
N ALA A 49 9.62 -9.31 -10.86
CA ALA A 49 9.75 -8.08 -10.11
C ALA A 49 9.95 -8.39 -8.61
N PRO A 50 10.51 -7.44 -7.83
CA PRO A 50 10.38 -7.50 -6.39
C PRO A 50 8.89 -7.56 -6.02
N ALA A 51 8.54 -8.25 -4.96
CA ALA A 51 7.17 -8.30 -4.47
C ALA A 51 6.59 -6.89 -4.26
N LEU A 52 5.27 -6.74 -4.36
CA LEU A 52 4.63 -5.44 -4.17
C LEU A 52 4.63 -5.03 -2.70
N VAL A 53 4.68 -3.73 -2.45
CA VAL A 53 4.74 -3.12 -1.12
C VAL A 53 3.55 -2.19 -0.94
N GLU A 54 2.68 -2.52 0.00
CA GLU A 54 1.55 -1.69 0.42
C GLU A 54 1.99 -0.76 1.56
N THR A 55 2.17 0.52 1.29
CA THR A 55 2.67 1.47 2.29
C THR A 55 1.57 2.08 3.16
N HIS A 56 0.29 1.94 2.77
CA HIS A 56 -0.80 2.58 3.48
C HIS A 56 -2.14 1.88 3.23
N ILE A 57 -2.58 1.06 4.16
CA ILE A 57 -3.89 0.37 4.15
C ILE A 57 -4.49 0.35 5.56
N HIS A 58 -5.81 0.19 5.66
CA HIS A 58 -6.54 0.01 6.91
C HIS A 58 -7.16 -1.38 6.97
N LEU A 59 -6.45 -2.36 7.56
CA LEU A 59 -6.98 -3.71 7.74
C LEU A 59 -8.03 -3.79 8.87
N ASP A 60 -7.92 -2.94 9.89
CA ASP A 60 -8.79 -2.93 11.07
C ASP A 60 -10.25 -2.56 10.77
N LYS A 61 -10.47 -1.68 9.78
CA LYS A 61 -11.81 -1.20 9.36
C LYS A 61 -12.22 -1.62 7.95
N THR A 62 -11.57 -2.64 7.39
CA THR A 62 -11.93 -3.20 6.08
C THR A 62 -13.23 -4.00 6.13
N CYS A 63 -13.96 -4.10 4.99
CA CYS A 63 -15.14 -4.95 4.81
C CYS A 63 -16.27 -4.70 5.83
N ILE A 64 -16.66 -3.44 6.04
CA ILE A 64 -17.73 -3.04 6.97
C ILE A 64 -18.94 -2.39 6.29
N MET A 65 -19.08 -2.50 4.96
CA MET A 65 -20.19 -1.90 4.20
C MET A 65 -21.57 -2.45 4.56
N ASP A 66 -21.63 -3.64 5.13
CA ASP A 66 -22.85 -4.25 5.67
C ASP A 66 -23.31 -3.66 7.01
N ARG A 67 -22.45 -2.85 7.65
CA ARG A 67 -22.70 -2.23 8.97
C ARG A 67 -22.90 -0.73 8.91
N CYS A 68 -22.38 -0.09 7.89
CA CYS A 68 -22.49 1.35 7.70
C CYS A 68 -22.40 1.71 6.21
N THR A 69 -23.46 2.31 5.69
CA THR A 69 -23.57 2.77 4.31
C THR A 69 -23.48 4.29 4.28
N ALA A 70 -22.51 4.81 3.54
CA ALA A 70 -22.40 6.25 3.30
C ALA A 70 -23.46 6.69 2.28
N GLU A 71 -24.15 7.80 2.55
CA GLU A 71 -25.16 8.40 1.67
C GLU A 71 -24.55 9.59 0.89
N GLU A 72 -23.74 10.41 1.55
CA GLU A 72 -23.13 11.60 0.97
C GLU A 72 -21.73 11.32 0.41
N GLY A 73 -21.01 10.35 0.97
CA GLY A 73 -19.64 9.99 0.61
C GLY A 73 -18.62 11.05 0.99
N THR A 74 -18.91 11.85 2.03
CA THR A 74 -17.99 12.87 2.55
C THR A 74 -17.00 12.28 3.56
N VAL A 75 -15.87 12.95 3.77
CA VAL A 75 -14.88 12.56 4.81
C VAL A 75 -15.53 12.56 6.20
N ALA A 76 -16.29 13.61 6.51
CA ALA A 76 -16.96 13.75 7.80
C ALA A 76 -17.96 12.60 8.07
N GLU A 77 -18.75 12.24 7.07
CA GLU A 77 -19.68 11.11 7.16
C GLU A 77 -18.93 9.80 7.36
N ALA A 78 -17.88 9.54 6.58
CA ALA A 78 -17.09 8.31 6.68
C ALA A 78 -16.45 8.15 8.07
N VAL A 79 -15.92 9.24 8.65
CA VAL A 79 -15.38 9.25 10.03
C VAL A 79 -16.50 8.94 11.03
N ALA A 80 -17.64 9.61 10.96
CA ALA A 80 -18.75 9.45 11.91
C ALA A 80 -19.35 8.02 11.85
N LEU A 81 -19.56 7.47 10.66
CA LEU A 81 -20.09 6.12 10.46
C LEU A 81 -19.12 5.05 10.99
N THR A 82 -17.83 5.20 10.69
CA THR A 82 -16.79 4.28 11.17
C THR A 82 -16.65 4.36 12.70
N ALA A 83 -16.65 5.58 13.27
CA ALA A 83 -16.61 5.79 14.72
C ALA A 83 -17.80 5.15 15.44
N ALA A 84 -18.99 5.18 14.84
CA ALA A 84 -20.17 4.50 15.39
C ALA A 84 -20.05 2.97 15.29
N ALA A 85 -19.65 2.45 14.12
CA ALA A 85 -19.57 1.02 13.86
C ALA A 85 -18.48 0.32 14.72
N LYS A 86 -17.32 0.93 14.88
CA LYS A 86 -16.17 0.32 15.59
C LYS A 86 -16.41 0.05 17.07
N ARG A 87 -17.37 0.71 17.70
CA ARG A 87 -17.76 0.44 19.10
C ARG A 87 -18.19 -1.00 19.33
N ALA A 88 -18.79 -1.63 18.30
CA ALA A 88 -19.23 -3.02 18.33
C ALA A 88 -18.18 -4.02 17.83
N PHE A 89 -16.99 -3.57 17.40
CA PHE A 89 -15.97 -4.49 16.92
C PHE A 89 -15.36 -5.30 18.06
N THR A 90 -15.11 -6.58 17.79
CA THR A 90 -14.29 -7.48 18.63
C THR A 90 -12.97 -7.80 17.92
N GLU A 91 -12.01 -8.35 18.65
CA GLU A 91 -10.73 -8.77 18.06
C GLU A 91 -10.94 -9.84 16.99
N GLU A 92 -11.84 -10.81 17.24
CA GLU A 92 -12.18 -11.90 16.31
C GLU A 92 -12.83 -11.37 15.03
N ASP A 93 -13.76 -10.41 15.16
CA ASP A 93 -14.40 -9.77 14.02
C ASP A 93 -13.40 -8.99 13.15
N ILE A 94 -12.53 -8.19 13.78
CA ILE A 94 -11.48 -7.46 13.08
C ILE A 94 -10.53 -8.44 12.38
N TYR A 95 -10.11 -9.49 13.07
CA TYR A 95 -9.23 -10.52 12.52
C TYR A 95 -9.84 -11.17 11.27
N ALA A 96 -11.10 -11.60 11.33
CA ALA A 96 -11.77 -12.25 10.21
C ALA A 96 -11.90 -11.35 8.97
N ARG A 97 -12.27 -10.07 9.15
CA ARG A 97 -12.38 -9.09 8.07
C ARG A 97 -11.02 -8.73 7.49
N ALA A 98 -10.03 -8.52 8.34
CA ALA A 98 -8.66 -8.22 7.95
C ALA A 98 -8.04 -9.37 7.16
N THR A 99 -8.25 -10.64 7.59
CA THR A 99 -7.83 -11.85 6.87
C THR A 99 -8.34 -11.85 5.44
N ARG A 100 -9.64 -11.59 5.24
CA ARG A 100 -10.25 -11.55 3.90
C ARG A 100 -9.57 -10.53 2.97
N THR A 101 -9.17 -9.38 3.48
CA THR A 101 -8.47 -8.35 2.69
C THR A 101 -6.99 -8.69 2.52
N LEU A 102 -6.33 -9.17 3.57
CA LEU A 102 -4.92 -9.57 3.52
C LEU A 102 -4.66 -10.67 2.49
N GLU A 103 -5.51 -11.70 2.44
CA GLU A 103 -5.40 -12.78 1.45
C GLU A 103 -5.53 -12.27 0.01
N LYS A 104 -6.36 -11.23 -0.23
CA LYS A 104 -6.40 -10.55 -1.53
C LYS A 104 -5.10 -9.82 -1.82
N CYS A 105 -4.53 -9.08 -0.85
CA CYS A 105 -3.23 -8.43 -1.02
C CYS A 105 -2.15 -9.44 -1.42
N ILE A 106 -2.06 -10.57 -0.70
CA ILE A 106 -1.10 -11.63 -0.99
C ILE A 106 -1.32 -12.19 -2.40
N ALA A 107 -2.56 -12.53 -2.76
CA ALA A 107 -2.90 -13.05 -4.09
C ALA A 107 -2.66 -12.03 -5.22
N HIS A 108 -2.52 -10.74 -4.91
CA HIS A 108 -2.11 -9.68 -5.83
C HIS A 108 -0.61 -9.36 -5.77
N GLY A 109 0.18 -10.15 -5.02
CA GLY A 109 1.64 -10.07 -5.01
C GLY A 109 2.24 -9.16 -3.95
N THR A 110 1.45 -8.68 -2.97
CA THR A 110 1.95 -7.89 -1.85
C THR A 110 2.58 -8.79 -0.80
N MET A 111 3.84 -8.50 -0.42
CA MET A 111 4.59 -9.28 0.59
C MET A 111 5.23 -8.43 1.68
N LEU A 112 5.04 -7.12 1.60
CA LEU A 112 5.41 -6.16 2.64
C LEU A 112 4.28 -5.13 2.76
N MET A 113 3.88 -4.81 3.98
CA MET A 113 2.74 -3.93 4.22
C MET A 113 2.97 -3.06 5.45
N ARG A 114 2.56 -1.78 5.37
CA ARG A 114 2.26 -0.93 6.52
C ARG A 114 0.75 -0.76 6.60
N THR A 115 0.14 -1.22 7.69
CA THR A 115 -1.29 -1.02 7.95
C THR A 115 -1.49 -0.01 9.06
N HIS A 116 -2.36 0.96 8.81
CA HIS A 116 -2.77 1.95 9.79
C HIS A 116 -3.91 1.39 10.65
N VAL A 117 -3.78 1.47 11.95
CA VAL A 117 -4.76 0.95 12.92
C VAL A 117 -5.26 2.10 13.79
N GLU A 118 -6.57 2.28 13.82
CA GLU A 118 -7.23 3.31 14.63
C GLU A 118 -7.08 3.02 16.12
N ILE A 119 -6.61 4.04 16.85
CA ILE A 119 -6.39 3.99 18.29
C ILE A 119 -7.07 5.19 18.95
N ASP A 120 -8.05 4.90 19.80
CA ASP A 120 -8.76 5.87 20.62
C ASP A 120 -9.48 5.17 21.78
N PRO A 121 -10.01 5.90 22.78
CA PRO A 121 -10.72 5.28 23.91
C PRO A 121 -11.96 4.46 23.52
N GLY A 122 -12.57 4.71 22.35
CA GLY A 122 -13.77 4.01 21.90
C GLY A 122 -13.51 2.58 21.44
N ILE A 123 -12.38 2.36 20.73
CA ILE A 123 -11.96 1.03 20.24
C ILE A 123 -10.90 0.39 21.16
N GLY A 124 -10.14 1.19 21.89
CA GLY A 124 -8.99 0.74 22.69
C GLY A 124 -7.91 0.10 21.81
N LEU A 125 -7.40 -1.04 22.26
CA LEU A 125 -6.33 -1.79 21.57
C LEU A 125 -6.86 -2.99 20.75
N LYS A 126 -8.17 -3.15 20.57
CA LYS A 126 -8.73 -4.34 19.87
C LYS A 126 -8.19 -4.47 18.44
N GLY A 127 -8.18 -3.37 17.66
CA GLY A 127 -7.61 -3.35 16.32
C GLY A 127 -6.14 -3.73 16.31
N PHE A 128 -5.36 -3.14 17.20
CA PHE A 128 -3.93 -3.42 17.33
C PHE A 128 -3.65 -4.89 17.68
N ASN A 129 -4.37 -5.46 18.63
CA ASN A 129 -4.21 -6.87 19.04
C ASN A 129 -4.55 -7.83 17.90
N ALA A 130 -5.70 -7.63 17.24
CA ALA A 130 -6.13 -8.45 16.12
C ALA A 130 -5.11 -8.43 14.96
N ILE A 131 -4.65 -7.24 14.56
CA ILE A 131 -3.68 -7.10 13.47
C ILE A 131 -2.30 -7.64 13.86
N ARG A 132 -1.88 -7.48 15.10
CA ARG A 132 -0.64 -8.08 15.60
C ARG A 132 -0.68 -9.61 15.58
N GLN A 133 -1.84 -10.21 15.89
CA GLN A 133 -2.03 -11.66 15.73
C GLN A 133 -1.98 -12.07 14.26
N LEU A 134 -2.69 -11.35 13.39
CA LEU A 134 -2.70 -11.59 11.95
C LEU A 134 -1.29 -11.52 11.34
N ALA A 135 -0.48 -10.55 11.76
CA ALA A 135 0.91 -10.42 11.31
C ALA A 135 1.76 -11.64 11.65
N ARG A 136 1.56 -12.25 12.82
CA ARG A 136 2.25 -13.50 13.19
C ARG A 136 1.79 -14.69 12.34
N ASP A 137 0.48 -14.83 12.16
CA ASP A 137 -0.10 -15.99 11.49
C ASP A 137 0.20 -16.00 9.99
N TYR A 138 0.39 -14.82 9.38
CA TYR A 138 0.68 -14.66 7.95
C TYR A 138 2.15 -14.33 7.63
N ALA A 139 3.05 -14.39 8.61
CA ALA A 139 4.49 -14.12 8.41
C ALA A 139 5.15 -15.00 7.32
N TRP A 140 4.55 -16.15 7.01
CA TRP A 140 4.98 -17.03 5.92
C TRP A 140 4.77 -16.43 4.51
N ALA A 141 3.90 -15.42 4.37
CA ALA A 141 3.53 -14.84 3.07
C ALA A 141 3.76 -13.33 2.99
N ILE A 142 3.72 -12.63 4.12
CA ILE A 142 3.78 -11.16 4.13
C ILE A 142 4.31 -10.64 5.47
N ASP A 143 5.17 -9.62 5.40
CA ASP A 143 5.59 -8.84 6.56
C ASP A 143 4.62 -7.68 6.79
N ILE A 144 4.06 -7.56 7.98
CA ILE A 144 3.12 -6.48 8.35
C ILE A 144 3.74 -5.59 9.41
N GLU A 145 3.85 -4.31 9.08
CA GLU A 145 4.22 -3.23 9.99
C GLU A 145 2.96 -2.46 10.40
N ILE A 146 2.78 -2.24 11.71
CA ILE A 146 1.63 -1.52 12.24
C ILE A 146 2.00 -0.06 12.47
N CYS A 147 1.20 0.84 11.90
CA CYS A 147 1.16 2.27 12.20
C CYS A 147 -0.05 2.57 13.10
N ALA A 148 0.18 2.93 14.35
CA ALA A 148 -0.89 3.31 15.27
C ALA A 148 -1.24 4.79 15.05
N PHE A 149 -2.54 5.14 14.88
CA PHE A 149 -2.92 6.51 14.56
C PHE A 149 -4.28 6.93 15.15
N PRO A 150 -4.47 8.25 15.44
CA PRO A 150 -5.67 8.79 16.08
C PRO A 150 -6.66 9.33 15.03
N GLN A 151 -7.50 8.48 14.43
CA GLN A 151 -8.46 8.89 13.37
C GLN A 151 -9.40 10.02 13.80
N GLU A 152 -9.85 10.01 15.04
CA GLU A 152 -10.81 10.97 15.58
C GLU A 152 -10.13 12.14 16.35
N GLY A 153 -8.84 12.34 16.12
CA GLY A 153 -8.03 13.34 16.79
C GLY A 153 -7.37 12.84 18.06
N LEU A 154 -6.42 13.62 18.54
CA LEU A 154 -5.61 13.33 19.71
C LEU A 154 -5.86 14.35 20.82
N ILE A 155 -5.83 15.65 20.48
CA ILE A 155 -6.02 16.75 21.46
C ILE A 155 -7.48 16.82 21.88
N ASN A 156 -8.41 16.68 20.94
CA ASN A 156 -9.85 16.66 21.20
C ASN A 156 -10.37 15.30 21.69
N ASN A 157 -9.51 14.27 21.83
CA ASN A 157 -9.89 12.94 22.29
C ASN A 157 -8.95 12.43 23.42
N PRO A 158 -9.12 12.96 24.66
CA PRO A 158 -8.21 12.67 25.79
C PRO A 158 -8.07 11.18 26.10
N GLY A 159 -6.84 10.74 26.32
CA GLY A 159 -6.47 9.34 26.57
C GLY A 159 -5.91 8.61 25.33
N THR A 160 -6.11 9.15 24.16
CA THR A 160 -5.60 8.58 22.91
C THR A 160 -4.07 8.50 22.89
N ASP A 161 -3.37 9.51 23.37
CA ASP A 161 -1.90 9.54 23.41
C ASP A 161 -1.29 8.45 24.31
N VAL A 162 -1.95 8.11 25.42
CA VAL A 162 -1.57 7.00 26.30
C VAL A 162 -1.69 5.66 25.57
N LEU A 163 -2.79 5.46 24.84
CA LEU A 163 -3.02 4.25 24.05
C LEU A 163 -2.06 4.13 22.86
N LEU A 164 -1.72 5.23 22.20
CA LEU A 164 -0.69 5.25 21.15
C LEU A 164 0.67 4.84 21.72
N ALA A 165 1.08 5.40 22.85
CA ALA A 165 2.31 5.02 23.53
C ALA A 165 2.31 3.53 23.92
N GLU A 166 1.18 2.98 24.33
CA GLU A 166 1.03 1.56 24.62
C GLU A 166 1.21 0.68 23.37
N CYS A 167 0.66 1.08 22.21
CA CYS A 167 0.89 0.40 20.94
C CYS A 167 2.38 0.39 20.57
N LEU A 168 3.08 1.52 20.73
CA LEU A 168 4.51 1.64 20.45
C LEU A 168 5.36 0.74 21.36
N LYS A 169 5.05 0.68 22.64
CA LYS A 169 5.69 -0.27 23.59
C LYS A 169 5.47 -1.72 23.19
N ASN A 170 4.32 -2.03 22.58
CA ASN A 170 3.92 -3.38 22.22
C ASN A 170 4.24 -3.74 20.75
N GLY A 171 5.06 -2.95 20.05
CA GLY A 171 5.67 -3.32 18.78
C GLY A 171 5.08 -2.66 17.53
N ALA A 172 4.25 -1.61 17.65
CA ALA A 172 3.99 -0.73 16.51
C ALA A 172 5.31 -0.09 16.07
N ARG A 173 5.55 -0.03 14.76
CA ARG A 173 6.81 0.45 14.18
C ARG A 173 6.70 1.81 13.53
N ALA A 174 5.47 2.32 13.40
CA ALA A 174 5.18 3.66 12.93
C ALA A 174 4.05 4.26 13.76
N ILE A 175 4.03 5.59 13.80
CA ILE A 175 2.94 6.37 14.41
C ILE A 175 2.39 7.33 13.37
N GLY A 176 1.06 7.46 13.32
CA GLY A 176 0.38 8.34 12.38
C GLY A 176 -0.31 9.51 13.05
N ALA A 177 -0.82 10.41 12.22
CA ALA A 177 -1.64 11.56 12.60
C ALA A 177 -2.79 11.74 11.61
N VAL A 178 -3.81 12.49 12.04
CA VAL A 178 -4.90 13.00 11.19
C VAL A 178 -5.18 14.45 11.63
N PRO A 179 -4.31 15.40 11.33
CA PRO A 179 -4.41 16.76 11.88
C PRO A 179 -5.72 17.48 11.53
N TYR A 180 -6.28 17.21 10.36
CA TYR A 180 -7.53 17.83 9.90
C TYR A 180 -8.80 17.38 10.67
N THR A 181 -8.71 16.37 11.52
CA THR A 181 -9.80 15.96 12.43
C THR A 181 -9.61 16.48 13.86
N ASP A 182 -8.50 17.14 14.14
CA ASP A 182 -8.21 17.65 15.49
C ASP A 182 -8.57 19.13 15.66
N SER A 183 -8.88 19.51 16.88
CA SER A 183 -9.11 20.90 17.28
C SER A 183 -7.84 21.77 17.26
N ASP A 184 -6.66 21.15 17.41
CA ASP A 184 -5.34 21.76 17.27
C ASP A 184 -4.46 20.90 16.35
N PRO A 185 -4.51 21.10 15.03
CA PRO A 185 -3.74 20.34 14.04
C PRO A 185 -2.23 20.32 14.32
N ARG A 186 -1.65 21.47 14.71
CA ARG A 186 -0.22 21.57 14.98
C ARG A 186 0.17 20.91 16.30
N GLY A 187 -0.67 21.06 17.32
CA GLY A 187 -0.48 20.37 18.60
C GLY A 187 -0.50 18.84 18.42
N GLN A 188 -1.36 18.31 17.56
CA GLN A 188 -1.33 16.89 17.20
C GLN A 188 0.00 16.52 16.52
N ILE A 189 0.45 17.27 15.50
CA ILE A 189 1.72 17.03 14.80
C ILE A 189 2.90 17.04 15.80
N ASP A 190 2.98 18.06 16.66
CA ASP A 190 4.05 18.17 17.67
C ASP A 190 4.07 16.96 18.61
N ARG A 191 2.90 16.51 19.08
CA ARG A 191 2.79 15.34 19.96
C ARG A 191 3.21 14.05 19.25
N ILE A 192 2.85 13.87 17.98
CA ILE A 192 3.26 12.71 17.17
C ILE A 192 4.78 12.69 16.97
N PHE A 193 5.41 13.83 16.67
CA PHE A 193 6.87 13.91 16.58
C PHE A 193 7.53 13.62 17.93
N ALA A 194 6.96 14.06 19.05
CA ALA A 194 7.48 13.75 20.39
C ALA A 194 7.45 12.24 20.65
N LEU A 195 6.31 11.58 20.42
CA LEU A 195 6.18 10.12 20.59
C LEU A 195 7.10 9.35 19.63
N ALA A 196 7.17 9.74 18.36
CA ALA A 196 8.03 9.08 17.39
C ALA A 196 9.51 9.11 17.82
N ARG A 197 9.96 10.23 18.39
CA ARG A 197 11.34 10.37 18.90
C ARG A 197 11.56 9.60 20.20
N GLU A 198 10.57 9.58 21.09
CA GLU A 198 10.62 8.84 22.36
C GLU A 198 10.78 7.33 22.11
N PHE A 199 10.05 6.78 21.13
CA PHE A 199 10.05 5.36 20.81
C PHE A 199 10.93 4.97 19.64
N ASP A 200 11.62 5.92 19.02
CA ASP A 200 12.48 5.74 17.82
C ASP A 200 11.76 5.03 16.64
N VAL A 201 10.54 5.46 16.32
CA VAL A 201 9.71 4.91 15.25
C VAL A 201 9.51 5.90 14.11
N ASP A 202 9.08 5.41 12.95
CA ASP A 202 8.77 6.23 11.79
C ASP A 202 7.40 6.92 11.93
N ILE A 203 7.19 7.98 11.16
CA ILE A 203 5.94 8.76 11.12
C ILE A 203 5.26 8.53 9.78
N ASP A 204 3.94 8.28 9.79
CA ASP A 204 3.12 8.16 8.58
C ASP A 204 1.74 8.77 8.81
N MET A 205 1.55 10.01 8.30
CA MET A 205 0.39 10.84 8.61
C MET A 205 -0.63 10.83 7.47
N HIS A 206 -1.92 10.85 7.80
CA HIS A 206 -2.97 11.34 6.88
C HIS A 206 -2.91 12.86 6.91
N LEU A 207 -2.61 13.49 5.80
CA LEU A 207 -2.34 14.93 5.78
C LEU A 207 -3.07 15.63 4.63
N ASP A 208 -3.55 16.84 4.89
CA ASP A 208 -4.04 17.79 3.89
C ASP A 208 -5.05 17.15 2.89
N LEU A 209 -6.04 16.41 3.44
CA LEU A 209 -7.17 15.85 2.70
C LEU A 209 -8.28 16.92 2.57
N GLY A 210 -8.40 17.53 1.39
CA GLY A 210 -9.37 18.58 1.12
C GLY A 210 -9.36 19.05 -0.33
N ASP A 211 -10.25 19.98 -0.67
CA ASP A 211 -10.57 20.41 -2.03
C ASP A 211 -9.95 21.76 -2.40
N THR A 212 -9.28 22.44 -1.48
CA THR A 212 -8.60 23.73 -1.71
C THR A 212 -7.19 23.74 -1.13
N PRO A 213 -6.27 24.56 -1.63
CA PRO A 213 -4.90 24.60 -1.14
C PRO A 213 -4.74 25.36 0.18
N ASP A 214 -5.86 25.84 0.78
CA ASP A 214 -5.82 26.65 1.98
C ASP A 214 -5.62 25.81 3.25
N GLY A 215 -4.81 26.28 4.17
CA GLY A 215 -4.65 25.70 5.49
C GLY A 215 -3.82 24.40 5.52
N MET A 216 -3.11 24.06 4.44
CA MET A 216 -2.22 22.91 4.42
C MET A 216 -1.22 22.93 5.59
N GLN A 217 -0.99 21.76 6.20
CA GLN A 217 -0.02 21.58 7.30
C GLN A 217 1.31 20.99 6.80
N ILE A 218 1.43 20.71 5.51
CA ILE A 218 2.60 20.04 4.92
C ILE A 218 3.90 20.82 5.16
N GLU A 219 3.89 22.15 5.11
CA GLU A 219 5.06 22.99 5.42
C GLU A 219 5.44 22.89 6.89
N TYR A 220 4.46 22.84 7.81
CA TYR A 220 4.72 22.65 9.23
C TYR A 220 5.30 21.27 9.54
N VAL A 221 4.84 20.22 8.84
CA VAL A 221 5.46 18.89 8.91
C VAL A 221 6.91 18.92 8.43
N CYS A 222 7.20 19.64 7.34
CA CYS A 222 8.57 19.86 6.87
C CYS A 222 9.43 20.56 7.92
N ASP A 223 8.93 21.62 8.57
CA ASP A 223 9.64 22.34 9.61
C ASP A 223 9.95 21.47 10.82
N CYS A 224 9.00 20.63 11.24
CA CYS A 224 9.22 19.65 12.32
C CYS A 224 10.23 18.59 11.89
N THR A 225 10.15 18.09 10.67
CA THR A 225 11.10 17.09 10.12
C THR A 225 12.53 17.62 10.14
N GLU A 226 12.75 18.85 9.70
CA GLU A 226 14.05 19.51 9.73
C GLU A 226 14.52 19.75 11.16
N ARG A 227 13.67 20.37 12.00
CA ARG A 227 13.96 20.69 13.40
C ARG A 227 14.44 19.47 14.17
N TYR A 228 13.79 18.33 13.97
CA TYR A 228 14.09 17.09 14.69
C TYR A 228 15.05 16.16 13.95
N ARG A 229 15.52 16.54 12.75
CA ARG A 229 16.40 15.73 11.89
C ARG A 229 15.79 14.37 11.57
N TYR A 230 14.51 14.36 11.22
CA TYR A 230 13.71 13.15 10.99
C TYR A 230 13.58 12.80 9.49
N GLY A 231 14.40 13.41 8.63
CA GLY A 231 14.41 13.17 7.18
C GLY A 231 14.59 11.69 6.82
N GLY A 232 13.80 11.22 5.87
CA GLY A 232 13.74 9.80 5.46
C GLY A 232 12.93 8.90 6.39
N ARG A 233 12.31 9.45 7.44
CA ARG A 233 11.50 8.74 8.43
C ARG A 233 10.06 9.25 8.52
N VAL A 234 9.71 10.22 7.69
CA VAL A 234 8.37 10.84 7.65
C VAL A 234 7.74 10.59 6.28
N ALA A 235 6.55 10.02 6.29
CA ALA A 235 5.67 9.90 5.14
C ALA A 235 4.35 10.65 5.42
N VAL A 236 3.76 11.20 4.37
CA VAL A 236 2.44 11.83 4.42
C VAL A 236 1.55 11.25 3.32
N GLY A 237 0.36 10.80 3.71
CA GLY A 237 -0.64 10.23 2.82
C GLY A 237 -1.69 11.27 2.39
N HIS A 238 -2.35 11.04 1.25
CA HIS A 238 -3.34 11.90 0.60
C HIS A 238 -2.76 13.17 0.00
N VAL A 239 -2.56 14.20 0.80
CA VAL A 239 -2.15 15.56 0.42
C VAL A 239 -2.94 16.09 -0.80
N THR A 240 -4.24 15.80 -0.85
CA THR A 240 -5.11 16.12 -2.00
C THR A 240 -5.20 17.62 -2.25
N GLN A 241 -5.10 18.43 -1.21
CA GLN A 241 -5.05 19.91 -1.32
C GLN A 241 -3.88 20.37 -2.22
N LEU A 242 -2.76 19.64 -2.24
CA LEU A 242 -1.62 19.95 -3.12
C LEU A 242 -1.97 19.79 -4.61
N SER A 243 -2.94 18.93 -4.94
CA SER A 243 -3.42 18.77 -6.33
C SER A 243 -4.16 19.99 -6.86
N THR A 244 -4.60 20.88 -5.97
CA THR A 244 -5.34 22.11 -6.28
C THR A 244 -4.46 23.36 -6.23
N ALA A 245 -3.22 23.21 -5.75
CA ALA A 245 -2.30 24.31 -5.60
C ALA A 245 -1.83 24.89 -6.96
N PRO A 246 -1.66 26.20 -7.09
CA PRO A 246 -1.01 26.82 -8.24
C PRO A 246 0.39 26.21 -8.47
N SER A 247 0.83 26.13 -9.73
CA SER A 247 2.11 25.46 -10.09
C SER A 247 3.30 25.97 -9.29
N ALA A 248 3.41 27.27 -9.07
CA ALA A 248 4.52 27.85 -8.29
C ALA A 248 4.52 27.36 -6.82
N GLN A 249 3.35 27.26 -6.20
CA GLN A 249 3.19 26.74 -4.84
C GLN A 249 3.49 25.25 -4.79
N PHE A 250 2.96 24.46 -5.75
CA PHE A 250 3.25 23.03 -5.88
C PHE A 250 4.77 22.78 -5.97
N GLU A 251 5.47 23.52 -6.85
CA GLU A 251 6.91 23.36 -7.02
C GLU A 251 7.73 23.77 -5.78
N ALA A 252 7.29 24.81 -5.07
CA ALA A 252 7.95 25.25 -3.83
C ALA A 252 7.83 24.17 -2.75
N ILE A 253 6.63 23.61 -2.56
CA ILE A 253 6.37 22.52 -1.61
C ILE A 253 7.12 21.24 -2.03
N ALA A 254 7.13 20.90 -3.32
CA ALA A 254 7.85 19.74 -3.83
C ALA A 254 9.36 19.80 -3.53
N ARG A 255 9.98 20.97 -3.77
CA ARG A 255 11.40 21.18 -3.39
C ARG A 255 11.58 21.06 -1.88
N ARG A 256 10.74 21.67 -1.08
CA ARG A 256 10.84 21.59 0.39
C ARG A 256 10.74 20.15 0.90
N LEU A 257 9.78 19.35 0.38
CA LEU A 257 9.64 17.94 0.71
C LEU A 257 10.90 17.13 0.39
N ALA A 258 11.49 17.37 -0.80
CA ALA A 258 12.72 16.70 -1.22
C ALA A 258 13.91 17.08 -0.33
N ASP A 259 14.07 18.38 -0.03
CA ASP A 259 15.17 18.91 0.78
C ASP A 259 15.18 18.34 2.20
N VAL A 260 14.00 18.17 2.82
CA VAL A 260 13.91 17.66 4.20
C VAL A 260 13.72 16.14 4.26
N GLY A 261 13.51 15.48 3.12
CA GLY A 261 13.35 14.03 3.03
C GLY A 261 12.01 13.51 3.54
N VAL A 262 10.90 14.23 3.29
CA VAL A 262 9.53 13.76 3.52
C VAL A 262 9.04 13.01 2.30
N ALA A 263 8.52 11.80 2.49
CA ALA A 263 7.93 10.98 1.42
C ALA A 263 6.42 11.23 1.29
N VAL A 264 5.87 10.98 0.11
CA VAL A 264 4.43 11.15 -0.16
C VAL A 264 3.81 9.84 -0.64
N THR A 265 2.73 9.41 0.01
CA THR A 265 1.89 8.29 -0.42
C THR A 265 0.60 8.82 -1.04
N VAL A 266 0.36 8.50 -2.31
CA VAL A 266 -0.88 8.84 -3.01
C VAL A 266 -1.82 7.64 -2.97
N LEU A 267 -3.10 7.90 -2.70
CA LEU A 267 -4.13 6.92 -2.41
C LEU A 267 -5.29 7.01 -3.41
N PRO A 268 -5.06 6.67 -4.70
CA PRO A 268 -5.86 7.13 -5.82
C PRO A 268 -7.36 6.82 -5.70
N SER A 269 -7.72 5.65 -5.17
CA SER A 269 -9.12 5.23 -5.07
C SER A 269 -9.88 6.02 -4.02
N THR A 270 -9.28 6.21 -2.84
CA THR A 270 -9.89 6.95 -1.73
C THR A 270 -9.91 8.45 -2.02
N ASP A 271 -8.78 9.00 -2.51
CA ASP A 271 -8.64 10.41 -2.83
C ASP A 271 -9.68 10.85 -3.87
N LEU A 272 -9.80 10.09 -4.96
CA LEU A 272 -10.79 10.32 -6.01
C LEU A 272 -12.23 10.21 -5.49
N TYR A 273 -12.51 9.26 -4.60
CA TYR A 273 -13.85 9.04 -4.06
C TYR A 273 -14.30 10.14 -3.10
N LEU A 274 -13.38 10.64 -2.23
CA LEU A 274 -13.72 11.56 -1.15
C LEU A 274 -13.68 13.05 -1.56
N THR A 275 -12.95 13.40 -2.63
CA THR A 275 -12.79 14.79 -3.05
C THR A 275 -13.86 15.25 -4.04
N GLY A 276 -14.08 16.56 -4.12
CA GLY A 276 -15.00 17.18 -5.07
C GLY A 276 -16.49 16.95 -4.79
N ARG A 277 -16.87 16.49 -3.61
CA ARG A 277 -18.25 16.12 -3.26
C ARG A 277 -19.22 17.30 -3.26
N GLY A 278 -18.73 18.51 -3.07
CA GLY A 278 -19.56 19.72 -3.09
C GLY A 278 -19.83 20.28 -4.48
N ALA A 279 -19.26 19.70 -5.55
CA ALA A 279 -19.39 20.21 -6.91
C ALA A 279 -20.39 19.38 -7.72
N ASP A 280 -21.28 20.07 -8.46
CA ASP A 280 -22.25 19.48 -9.40
C ASP A 280 -21.75 19.41 -10.84
N HIS A 281 -20.65 20.13 -11.14
CA HIS A 281 -19.97 20.13 -12.44
C HIS A 281 -18.47 20.44 -12.26
N SER A 282 -17.65 20.14 -13.26
CA SER A 282 -16.18 20.33 -13.23
C SER A 282 -15.53 19.75 -11.97
N VAL A 283 -15.97 18.58 -11.55
CA VAL A 283 -15.59 17.93 -10.29
C VAL A 283 -14.08 17.74 -10.22
N LEU A 284 -13.51 18.14 -9.08
CA LEU A 284 -12.09 17.98 -8.80
C LEU A 284 -11.71 16.48 -8.77
N ARG A 285 -10.59 16.13 -9.38
CA ARG A 285 -10.06 14.77 -9.31
C ARG A 285 -9.39 14.47 -7.98
N GLY A 286 -8.84 15.45 -7.29
CA GLY A 286 -8.31 15.36 -5.94
C GLY A 286 -7.17 14.39 -5.73
N VAL A 287 -6.44 14.01 -6.79
CA VAL A 287 -5.33 13.05 -6.71
C VAL A 287 -4.01 13.76 -6.96
N THR A 288 -3.13 13.74 -5.98
CA THR A 288 -1.84 14.44 -6.02
C THR A 288 -0.90 13.84 -7.08
N HIS A 289 -0.20 14.72 -7.82
CA HIS A 289 0.64 14.35 -8.95
C HIS A 289 2.01 13.78 -8.51
N ALA A 290 2.05 12.56 -7.98
CA ALA A 290 3.27 11.88 -7.54
C ALA A 290 4.37 11.88 -8.62
N HIS A 291 4.03 11.66 -9.91
CA HIS A 291 5.00 11.67 -11.00
C HIS A 291 5.72 13.02 -11.15
N LYS A 292 5.05 14.14 -10.82
CA LYS A 292 5.69 15.47 -10.79
C LYS A 292 6.57 15.63 -9.55
N LEU A 293 6.10 15.16 -8.37
CA LEU A 293 6.88 15.16 -7.14
C LEU A 293 8.19 14.35 -7.29
N LEU A 294 8.13 13.19 -7.97
CA LEU A 294 9.34 12.42 -8.32
C LEU A 294 10.34 13.23 -9.12
N GLY A 295 9.88 14.07 -10.04
CA GLY A 295 10.74 14.98 -10.84
C GLY A 295 11.48 16.01 -10.00
N HIS A 296 11.01 16.34 -8.80
CA HIS A 296 11.67 17.19 -7.82
C HIS A 296 12.52 16.43 -6.79
N GLY A 297 12.58 15.08 -6.87
CA GLY A 297 13.38 14.25 -5.97
C GLY A 297 12.61 13.72 -4.74
N VAL A 298 11.32 14.02 -4.61
CA VAL A 298 10.48 13.46 -3.53
C VAL A 298 10.30 11.96 -3.74
N ASN A 299 10.49 11.14 -2.71
CA ASN A 299 10.14 9.73 -2.79
C ASN A 299 8.63 9.55 -2.65
N CYS A 300 8.00 8.84 -3.59
CA CYS A 300 6.56 8.63 -3.61
C CYS A 300 6.19 7.16 -3.68
N SER A 301 5.01 6.82 -3.14
CA SER A 301 4.36 5.51 -3.28
C SER A 301 2.91 5.67 -3.72
N LEU A 302 2.33 4.59 -4.27
CA LEU A 302 0.91 4.44 -4.54
C LEU A 302 0.37 3.29 -3.70
N SER A 303 -0.74 3.50 -3.00
CA SER A 303 -1.26 2.52 -2.07
C SER A 303 -2.79 2.42 -2.11
N THR A 304 -3.33 1.38 -1.47
CA THR A 304 -4.76 1.04 -1.53
C THR A 304 -5.61 1.91 -0.61
N ASN A 305 -5.13 2.21 0.59
CA ASN A 305 -5.81 2.87 1.69
C ASN A 305 -6.99 2.05 2.24
N ASN A 306 -8.18 2.15 1.63
CA ASN A 306 -9.42 1.58 2.14
C ASN A 306 -10.00 0.53 1.19
N VAL A 307 -10.69 -0.48 1.76
CA VAL A 307 -11.36 -1.55 1.01
C VAL A 307 -12.71 -1.86 1.65
N LEU A 308 -13.81 -1.62 0.92
CA LEU A 308 -15.17 -1.97 1.33
C LEU A 308 -15.54 -1.37 2.69
N ASN A 309 -15.35 -0.06 2.85
CA ASN A 309 -15.75 0.71 4.02
C ASN A 309 -16.26 2.11 3.58
N PRO A 310 -16.79 2.96 4.48
CA PRO A 310 -17.33 4.27 4.10
C PRO A 310 -16.33 5.23 3.42
N PHE A 311 -15.03 5.08 3.65
CA PHE A 311 -14.01 5.88 2.98
C PHE A 311 -13.75 5.43 1.54
N THR A 312 -14.03 4.15 1.21
CA THR A 312 -13.96 3.61 -0.16
C THR A 312 -14.83 2.35 -0.23
N PRO A 313 -16.05 2.43 -0.80
CA PRO A 313 -17.04 1.35 -0.75
C PRO A 313 -16.75 0.19 -1.70
N TYR A 314 -15.61 0.17 -2.35
CA TYR A 314 -15.15 -0.84 -3.29
C TYR A 314 -13.66 -1.14 -3.10
N GLY A 315 -13.11 -2.06 -3.88
CA GLY A 315 -11.69 -2.40 -3.89
C GLY A 315 -11.44 -3.90 -3.78
N ASP A 316 -10.34 -4.30 -4.39
CA ASP A 316 -9.87 -5.68 -4.45
C ASP A 316 -8.47 -5.84 -3.83
N ALA A 317 -7.92 -4.76 -3.27
CA ALA A 317 -6.57 -4.67 -2.73
C ALA A 317 -5.44 -4.92 -3.75
N SER A 318 -5.69 -4.64 -5.04
CA SER A 318 -4.69 -4.74 -6.10
C SER A 318 -3.91 -3.43 -6.24
N LEU A 319 -2.63 -3.44 -5.93
CA LEU A 319 -1.74 -2.30 -6.14
C LEU A 319 -1.56 -1.97 -7.63
N ILE A 320 -1.56 -2.99 -8.52
CA ILE A 320 -1.53 -2.75 -9.98
C ILE A 320 -2.74 -1.93 -10.42
N ARG A 321 -3.94 -2.22 -9.86
CA ARG A 321 -5.13 -1.41 -10.13
C ARG A 321 -4.97 0.02 -9.60
N MET A 322 -4.32 0.21 -8.46
CA MET A 322 -4.03 1.57 -7.95
C MET A 322 -3.12 2.34 -8.88
N ALA A 323 -2.06 1.73 -9.39
CA ALA A 323 -1.16 2.37 -10.35
C ALA A 323 -1.85 2.70 -11.69
N ASN A 324 -2.69 1.80 -12.19
CA ASN A 324 -3.49 2.05 -13.39
C ASN A 324 -4.50 3.18 -13.19
N LEU A 325 -5.26 3.16 -12.10
CA LEU A 325 -6.20 4.22 -11.75
C LEU A 325 -5.48 5.58 -11.64
N TYR A 326 -4.35 5.61 -10.94
CA TYR A 326 -3.50 6.79 -10.83
C TYR A 326 -3.08 7.31 -12.20
N ALA A 327 -2.57 6.43 -13.08
CA ALA A 327 -2.13 6.81 -14.42
C ALA A 327 -3.28 7.43 -15.24
N ASN A 328 -4.49 6.86 -15.17
CA ASN A 328 -5.69 7.39 -15.83
C ASN A 328 -6.07 8.77 -15.28
N VAL A 329 -6.18 8.91 -13.96
CA VAL A 329 -6.63 10.15 -13.30
C VAL A 329 -5.63 11.28 -13.50
N CYS A 330 -4.33 10.99 -13.41
CA CYS A 330 -3.26 11.98 -13.51
C CYS A 330 -2.70 12.13 -14.94
N HIS A 331 -3.31 11.47 -15.94
CA HIS A 331 -2.90 11.50 -17.35
C HIS A 331 -1.44 11.08 -17.59
N VAL A 332 -0.98 10.08 -16.84
CA VAL A 332 0.35 9.49 -17.02
C VAL A 332 0.30 8.53 -18.19
N SER A 333 1.09 8.78 -19.24
CA SER A 333 1.06 7.99 -20.48
C SER A 333 2.44 7.63 -21.05
N ARG A 334 3.49 8.31 -20.60
CA ARG A 334 4.84 8.05 -21.09
C ARG A 334 5.36 6.72 -20.56
N PRO A 335 6.03 5.89 -21.39
CA PRO A 335 6.55 4.59 -20.96
C PRO A 335 7.41 4.64 -19.68
N ALA A 336 8.29 5.63 -19.58
CA ALA A 336 9.13 5.83 -18.39
C ALA A 336 8.31 6.16 -17.15
N GLU A 337 7.29 7.02 -17.26
CA GLU A 337 6.40 7.38 -16.15
C GLU A 337 5.53 6.20 -15.71
N LEU A 338 5.05 5.35 -16.63
CA LEU A 338 4.34 4.11 -16.27
C LEU A 338 5.26 3.11 -15.55
N THR A 339 6.53 3.05 -15.94
CA THR A 339 7.53 2.25 -15.22
C THR A 339 7.76 2.82 -13.82
N GLU A 340 7.76 4.15 -13.66
CA GLU A 340 7.82 4.79 -12.33
C GLU A 340 6.56 4.51 -11.49
N CYS A 341 5.37 4.44 -12.11
CA CYS A 341 4.16 3.99 -11.40
C CYS A 341 4.33 2.57 -10.83
N PHE A 342 4.98 1.66 -11.56
CA PHE A 342 5.30 0.34 -11.03
C PHE A 342 6.38 0.41 -9.92
N ALA A 343 7.39 1.24 -10.07
CA ALA A 343 8.43 1.46 -9.04
C ALA A 343 7.81 2.00 -7.74
N MET A 344 6.75 2.82 -7.81
CA MET A 344 5.99 3.30 -6.66
C MET A 344 5.16 2.21 -5.96
N LEU A 345 5.07 1.01 -6.51
CA LEU A 345 4.48 -0.18 -5.87
C LEU A 345 5.55 -1.14 -5.30
N THR A 346 6.83 -0.89 -5.59
CA THR A 346 7.93 -1.82 -5.29
C THR A 346 9.09 -1.09 -4.61
N THR A 347 10.14 -0.78 -5.34
CA THR A 347 11.40 -0.25 -4.79
C THR A 347 11.27 1.11 -4.12
N ARG A 348 10.41 2.01 -4.62
CA ARG A 348 10.17 3.30 -3.99
C ARG A 348 9.35 3.17 -2.69
N SER A 349 8.38 2.28 -2.69
CA SER A 349 7.59 1.93 -1.49
C SER A 349 8.46 1.26 -0.42
N ALA A 350 9.33 0.33 -0.80
CA ALA A 350 10.28 -0.28 0.11
C ALA A 350 11.25 0.74 0.72
N ARG A 351 11.72 1.70 -0.09
CA ARG A 351 12.55 2.82 0.39
C ARG A 351 11.79 3.71 1.38
N LEU A 352 10.51 3.99 1.14
CA LEU A 352 9.66 4.74 2.08
C LEU A 352 9.57 4.03 3.43
N MET A 353 9.43 2.71 3.44
CA MET A 353 9.41 1.89 4.64
C MET A 353 10.81 1.55 5.19
N ARG A 354 11.86 2.15 4.66
CA ARG A 354 13.26 1.95 5.08
C ARG A 354 13.69 0.48 5.06
N ARG A 355 13.25 -0.27 4.04
CA ARG A 355 13.63 -1.68 3.86
C ARG A 355 14.91 -1.76 3.03
N ASP A 356 16.03 -1.88 3.72
CA ASP A 356 17.33 -2.13 3.08
C ASP A 356 17.36 -3.54 2.47
N GLY A 357 18.12 -3.71 1.39
CA GLY A 357 18.26 -4.99 0.72
C GLY A 357 16.99 -5.46 0.01
N TYR A 358 16.05 -4.55 -0.35
CA TYR A 358 14.86 -4.85 -1.13
C TYR A 358 15.13 -4.68 -2.63
N GLY A 359 14.60 -5.60 -3.43
CA GLY A 359 14.78 -5.59 -4.88
C GLY A 359 15.56 -6.79 -5.39
N ILE A 360 15.69 -6.90 -6.72
CA ILE A 360 16.37 -8.02 -7.36
C ILE A 360 17.88 -7.76 -7.33
N ALA A 361 18.59 -8.33 -6.37
CA ALA A 361 20.06 -8.28 -6.31
C ALA A 361 20.60 -9.48 -5.52
N PRO A 362 21.79 -9.99 -5.83
CA PRO A 362 22.40 -11.05 -5.05
C PRO A 362 22.52 -10.66 -3.56
N GLY A 363 22.14 -11.59 -2.68
CA GLY A 363 22.10 -11.39 -1.22
C GLY A 363 20.77 -10.89 -0.68
N ASN A 364 19.90 -10.28 -1.48
CA ASN A 364 18.56 -9.87 -1.04
C ASN A 364 17.64 -11.07 -0.82
N ALA A 365 16.59 -10.90 0.00
CA ALA A 365 15.53 -11.88 0.13
C ALA A 365 14.89 -12.18 -1.24
N ALA A 366 14.56 -13.43 -1.51
CA ALA A 366 13.87 -13.83 -2.73
C ALA A 366 12.35 -13.62 -2.58
N ASP A 367 11.96 -12.36 -2.30
CA ASP A 367 10.59 -11.88 -2.28
C ASP A 367 10.25 -11.37 -3.68
N LEU A 368 9.70 -12.25 -4.50
CA LEU A 368 9.56 -12.05 -5.94
C LEU A 368 8.13 -12.31 -6.41
N VAL A 369 7.72 -11.59 -7.45
CA VAL A 369 6.44 -11.78 -8.13
C VAL A 369 6.67 -11.89 -9.63
N VAL A 370 6.00 -12.85 -10.27
CA VAL A 370 6.06 -13.07 -11.72
C VAL A 370 4.75 -12.65 -12.38
N PHE A 371 4.86 -11.81 -13.41
CA PHE A 371 3.72 -11.31 -14.18
C PHE A 371 3.68 -11.92 -15.60
N ASP A 372 2.49 -12.10 -16.15
CA ASP A 372 2.29 -12.60 -17.52
C ASP A 372 2.46 -11.50 -18.57
N CYS A 373 3.52 -10.74 -18.47
CA CYS A 373 3.95 -9.70 -19.42
C CYS A 373 5.47 -9.60 -19.40
N ALA A 374 6.04 -8.87 -20.35
CA ALA A 374 7.48 -8.71 -20.46
C ALA A 374 8.02 -7.48 -19.69
N GLU A 375 7.18 -6.48 -19.41
CA GLU A 375 7.63 -5.18 -18.93
C GLU A 375 6.71 -4.63 -17.82
N ALA A 376 7.31 -3.91 -16.88
CA ALA A 376 6.59 -3.29 -15.75
C ALA A 376 5.50 -2.29 -16.21
N ARG A 377 5.78 -1.51 -17.28
CA ARG A 377 4.79 -0.59 -17.84
C ARG A 377 3.55 -1.33 -18.37
N SER A 378 3.72 -2.51 -18.99
CA SER A 378 2.61 -3.34 -19.46
C SER A 378 1.81 -3.89 -18.29
N ALA A 379 2.47 -4.29 -17.19
CA ALA A 379 1.76 -4.73 -15.98
C ALA A 379 0.77 -3.65 -15.49
N VAL A 380 1.17 -2.38 -15.50
CA VAL A 380 0.31 -1.25 -15.11
C VAL A 380 -0.74 -0.95 -16.18
N ALA A 381 -0.33 -0.83 -17.45
CA ALA A 381 -1.23 -0.41 -18.55
C ALA A 381 -2.36 -1.40 -18.81
N GLU A 382 -2.08 -2.70 -18.72
CA GLU A 382 -2.98 -3.79 -19.08
C GLU A 382 -3.63 -4.46 -17.86
N LEU A 383 -3.36 -3.96 -16.62
CA LEU A 383 -3.85 -4.55 -15.37
C LEU A 383 -3.46 -6.03 -15.22
N VAL A 384 -2.22 -6.37 -15.59
CA VAL A 384 -1.76 -7.76 -15.60
C VAL A 384 -1.70 -8.29 -14.16
N ALA A 385 -2.47 -9.35 -13.91
CA ALA A 385 -2.42 -10.03 -12.62
C ALA A 385 -1.15 -10.89 -12.50
N PRO A 386 -0.54 -10.99 -11.29
CA PRO A 386 0.61 -11.85 -11.10
C PRO A 386 0.23 -13.33 -11.22
N LEU A 387 1.16 -14.15 -11.76
CA LEU A 387 1.01 -15.59 -11.92
C LEU A 387 1.34 -16.35 -10.64
N PHE A 388 2.39 -15.95 -9.94
CA PHE A 388 2.79 -16.52 -8.66
C PHE A 388 3.71 -15.57 -7.90
N GLY A 389 3.84 -15.81 -6.61
CA GLY A 389 4.74 -15.08 -5.73
C GLY A 389 5.61 -15.99 -4.88
N LEU A 390 6.81 -15.55 -4.57
CA LEU A 390 7.77 -16.20 -3.70
C LEU A 390 8.10 -15.28 -2.52
N LYS A 391 7.91 -15.73 -1.30
CA LYS A 391 8.39 -15.08 -0.07
C LYS A 391 9.55 -15.91 0.49
N ASP A 392 10.71 -15.30 0.68
CA ASP A 392 11.95 -16.01 1.06
C ASP A 392 12.18 -17.25 0.17
N GLY A 393 11.96 -17.11 -1.14
CA GLY A 393 12.11 -18.18 -2.13
C GLY A 393 11.05 -19.28 -2.08
N ARG A 394 10.04 -19.17 -1.22
CA ARG A 394 8.96 -20.15 -1.07
C ARG A 394 7.68 -19.66 -1.72
N LEU A 395 6.99 -20.55 -2.44
CA LEU A 395 5.74 -20.23 -3.12
C LEU A 395 4.64 -19.82 -2.12
N THR A 396 4.06 -18.63 -2.33
CA THR A 396 2.98 -18.11 -1.50
C THR A 396 1.60 -18.23 -2.15
N PHE A 397 1.51 -18.01 -3.43
CA PHE A 397 0.27 -18.16 -4.21
C PHE A 397 0.57 -18.52 -5.66
N THR A 398 -0.41 -19.08 -6.35
CA THR A 398 -0.41 -19.31 -7.80
C THR A 398 -1.71 -18.85 -8.43
N ARG A 399 -1.62 -18.31 -9.64
CA ARG A 399 -2.76 -17.93 -10.48
C ARG A 399 -2.47 -18.41 -11.91
N PRO A 400 -3.03 -19.54 -12.36
CA PRO A 400 -2.84 -20.01 -13.72
C PRO A 400 -3.36 -19.00 -14.75
N PRO A 401 -2.71 -18.85 -15.91
CA PRO A 401 -3.25 -18.06 -17.01
C PRO A 401 -4.61 -18.59 -17.48
N ALA A 402 -5.46 -17.68 -17.97
CA ALA A 402 -6.71 -18.08 -18.59
C ALA A 402 -6.47 -18.93 -19.83
N THR A 403 -7.18 -20.04 -19.94
CA THR A 403 -7.12 -20.91 -21.12
C THR A 403 -8.37 -20.70 -21.97
N LEU A 404 -8.19 -20.22 -23.20
CA LEU A 404 -9.30 -20.11 -24.16
C LEU A 404 -9.63 -21.50 -24.70
N ARG A 405 -10.89 -21.87 -24.69
CA ARG A 405 -11.42 -23.12 -25.27
C ARG A 405 -12.29 -22.77 -26.47
N PRO A 406 -11.78 -22.85 -27.72
CA PRO A 406 -12.61 -22.65 -28.91
C PRO A 406 -13.69 -23.74 -28.94
N GLN A 407 -14.94 -23.35 -29.21
CA GLN A 407 -16.07 -24.28 -29.28
C GLN A 407 -15.84 -25.34 -30.37
N ARG A 408 -15.59 -26.56 -29.92
CA ARG A 408 -15.69 -27.77 -30.77
C ARG A 408 -16.56 -28.76 -30.01
N GLY A 409 -17.91 -28.66 -30.19
CA GLY A 409 -18.86 -29.58 -29.57
C GLY A 409 -19.42 -29.09 -28.23
N GLY A 410 -20.57 -29.62 -27.84
CA GLY A 410 -21.47 -29.09 -26.79
C GLY A 410 -20.87 -28.83 -25.42
N ASN A 411 -21.66 -28.19 -24.59
CA ASN A 411 -21.31 -27.87 -23.19
C ASN A 411 -20.96 -29.12 -22.39
N ASP A 412 -19.68 -29.28 -22.08
CA ASP A 412 -19.21 -30.37 -21.23
C ASP A 412 -19.29 -29.93 -19.74
N ALA A 413 -20.38 -30.32 -19.09
CA ALA A 413 -20.64 -29.97 -17.69
C ALA A 413 -19.57 -30.54 -16.74
N ALA A 414 -18.90 -31.67 -17.09
CA ALA A 414 -17.82 -32.26 -16.30
C ALA A 414 -16.59 -31.31 -16.29
N THR A 415 -16.27 -30.73 -17.44
CA THR A 415 -15.16 -29.78 -17.55
C THR A 415 -15.40 -28.47 -16.77
N ILE A 416 -16.67 -28.00 -16.70
CA ILE A 416 -17.02 -26.82 -15.89
C ILE A 416 -16.89 -27.16 -14.39
N GLY A 417 -17.27 -28.38 -13.98
CA GLY A 417 -17.14 -28.88 -12.62
C GLY A 417 -15.66 -28.96 -12.16
N GLU A 418 -14.76 -29.43 -13.03
CA GLU A 418 -13.32 -29.49 -12.77
C GLU A 418 -12.69 -28.11 -12.57
N VAL A 419 -13.13 -27.10 -13.34
CA VAL A 419 -12.65 -25.71 -13.22
C VAL A 419 -13.10 -25.07 -11.90
N LEU A 420 -14.30 -25.38 -11.43
CA LEU A 420 -14.81 -24.81 -10.17
C LEU A 420 -14.13 -25.36 -8.93
N GLY A 421 -13.57 -26.58 -8.97
CA GLY A 421 -12.94 -27.21 -7.83
C GLY A 421 -13.83 -27.26 -6.58
N PRO A 422 -13.47 -27.96 -5.52
CA PRO A 422 -14.13 -27.79 -4.23
C PRO A 422 -13.86 -26.37 -3.72
N ARG A 423 -14.92 -25.65 -3.32
CA ARG A 423 -14.73 -24.36 -2.60
C ARG A 423 -13.76 -24.60 -1.46
N PRO A 424 -12.69 -23.77 -1.31
CA PRO A 424 -11.91 -23.79 -0.10
C PRO A 424 -12.87 -23.67 1.07
N GLN A 425 -12.83 -24.60 2.01
CA GLN A 425 -13.59 -24.45 3.25
C GLN A 425 -13.08 -23.16 3.90
N MET A 426 -13.92 -22.15 3.96
CA MET A 426 -13.64 -21.01 4.81
C MET A 426 -13.47 -21.57 6.22
N ARG A 427 -12.25 -21.47 6.74
CA ARG A 427 -12.01 -21.82 8.15
C ARG A 427 -12.89 -20.89 8.97
N SER A 428 -13.88 -21.51 9.63
CA SER A 428 -14.79 -20.86 10.56
C SER A 428 -14.03 -20.25 11.74
#